data_05ac1c0d44d9d7fe7728a70408ce2d38
#
_entry.id   05ac1c0d44d9d7fe7728a70408ce2d38
#
_cell.length_a   1.000
_cell.length_b   1.000
_cell.length_c   1.000
_cell.angle_alpha   90.00
_cell.angle_beta   90.00
_cell.angle_gamma   90.00
#
_symmetry.space_group_name_H-M   'P 1'
#
loop_
_entity.id
_entity.type
_entity.pdbx_description
1 polymer ?
#
loop_
_entity_poly.entity_id
_entity_poly.type
_entity_poly.pdbx_seq_one_letter_code
_entity_poly.pdbx_strand_id
1 'polypeptide(L)'
;MKQYTVKECLAAFCEKMNEKAAALGMHSAHFVDAAGIANEASARDILRLVVAAAECAPLQKVWSTREYTACIGGENAREIPLVSKTLANVTSGCLTDHYHILGGKGGTLTRQRAFSTAVLAQVEGEVLACVVMYAQDANDGPRNRWEAARRALDAALGKGEDTCAACAAVCRLSEPETLLYAKNVDEVKMPASMSKILTALIVYEYLSEDETLFVTQELTDSVQPRGFYVEDIIHGDTLTVRDAMRLLMLPSSNATAFLLAEAVGRKILAGEKDGLF
;
A
#
# COMPACT_ATOMS: atom_id res chain seq x y z
N MET A 1 -23.64 24.05 3.07
CA MET A 1 -22.29 23.55 2.83
C MET A 1 -22.12 23.32 1.33
N LYS A 2 -20.95 23.62 0.78
CA LYS A 2 -20.67 23.36 -0.64
C LYS A 2 -20.59 21.83 -0.84
N GLN A 3 -21.37 21.31 -1.79
CA GLN A 3 -21.36 19.88 -2.10
C GLN A 3 -20.30 19.64 -3.17
N TYR A 4 -19.32 18.77 -2.88
CA TYR A 4 -18.27 18.38 -3.80
C TYR A 4 -18.62 17.06 -4.45
N THR A 5 -18.33 16.91 -5.74
CA THR A 5 -18.46 15.64 -6.46
C THR A 5 -17.37 14.66 -6.06
N VAL A 6 -17.61 13.36 -6.23
CA VAL A 6 -16.57 12.32 -6.05
C VAL A 6 -15.32 12.62 -6.88
N LYS A 7 -15.51 13.08 -8.13
CA LYS A 7 -14.38 13.41 -9.01
C LYS A 7 -13.49 14.53 -8.46
N GLU A 8 -14.10 15.60 -7.91
CA GLU A 8 -13.34 16.70 -7.29
C GLU A 8 -12.59 16.21 -6.04
N CYS A 9 -13.22 15.37 -5.22
CA CYS A 9 -12.59 14.81 -4.04
C CYS A 9 -11.38 13.90 -4.40
N LEU A 10 -11.54 13.02 -5.38
CA LEU A 10 -10.45 12.16 -5.84
C LEU A 10 -9.30 12.96 -6.47
N ALA A 11 -9.58 14.03 -7.19
CA ALA A 11 -8.55 14.92 -7.73
C ALA A 11 -7.75 15.61 -6.61
N ALA A 12 -8.45 16.19 -5.62
CA ALA A 12 -7.80 16.82 -4.46
C ALA A 12 -6.95 15.82 -3.65
N PHE A 13 -7.41 14.57 -3.54
CA PHE A 13 -6.63 13.51 -2.91
C PHE A 13 -5.36 13.18 -3.69
N CYS A 14 -5.43 13.08 -5.03
CA CYS A 14 -4.24 12.82 -5.88
C CYS A 14 -3.22 13.96 -5.82
N GLU A 15 -3.68 15.22 -5.78
CA GLU A 15 -2.80 16.36 -5.54
C GLU A 15 -2.09 16.21 -4.19
N LYS A 16 -2.83 15.85 -3.13
CA LYS A 16 -2.25 15.58 -1.81
C LYS A 16 -1.25 14.44 -1.80
N MET A 17 -1.50 13.37 -2.57
CA MET A 17 -0.52 12.29 -2.75
C MET A 17 0.79 12.81 -3.33
N ASN A 18 0.75 13.65 -4.37
CA ASN A 18 1.95 14.20 -4.99
C ASN A 18 2.68 15.21 -4.08
N GLU A 19 1.95 16.04 -3.32
CA GLU A 19 2.53 16.90 -2.29
C GLU A 19 3.26 16.08 -1.21
N LYS A 20 2.62 15.03 -0.70
CA LYS A 20 3.22 14.16 0.32
C LYS A 20 4.43 13.40 -0.23
N ALA A 21 4.35 12.90 -1.46
CA ALA A 21 5.47 12.25 -2.13
C ALA A 21 6.67 13.20 -2.27
N ALA A 22 6.44 14.44 -2.69
CA ALA A 22 7.49 15.46 -2.77
C ALA A 22 8.11 15.75 -1.40
N ALA A 23 7.29 15.87 -0.35
CA ALA A 23 7.75 16.08 1.03
C ALA A 23 8.60 14.91 1.56
N LEU A 24 8.32 13.68 1.11
CA LEU A 24 9.10 12.47 1.42
C LEU A 24 10.34 12.32 0.53
N GLY A 25 10.62 13.25 -0.39
CA GLY A 25 11.74 13.18 -1.32
C GLY A 25 11.58 12.12 -2.42
N MET A 26 10.35 11.73 -2.75
CA MET A 26 10.03 10.78 -3.83
C MET A 26 10.05 11.50 -5.18
N HIS A 27 11.25 11.82 -5.68
CA HIS A 27 11.44 12.75 -6.79
C HIS A 27 11.00 12.24 -8.17
N SER A 28 10.91 10.92 -8.35
CA SER A 28 10.47 10.31 -9.61
C SER A 28 9.03 9.75 -9.54
N ALA A 29 8.36 9.92 -8.39
CA ALA A 29 7.01 9.43 -8.22
C ALA A 29 5.96 10.39 -8.80
N HIS A 30 4.92 9.79 -9.40
CA HIS A 30 3.73 10.50 -9.86
C HIS A 30 2.49 9.68 -9.59
N PHE A 31 1.56 10.25 -8.82
CA PHE A 31 0.34 9.57 -8.38
C PHE A 31 -0.89 10.19 -9.04
N VAL A 32 -1.69 9.36 -9.69
CA VAL A 32 -2.91 9.74 -10.41
C VAL A 32 -4.16 9.05 -9.86
N ASP A 33 -3.97 8.09 -8.95
CA ASP A 33 -5.07 7.40 -8.27
C ASP A 33 -4.65 6.82 -6.90
N ALA A 34 -5.61 6.61 -6.02
CA ALA A 34 -5.41 6.10 -4.66
C ALA A 34 -5.12 4.59 -4.58
N ALA A 35 -5.43 3.82 -5.65
CA ALA A 35 -5.38 2.37 -5.65
C ALA A 35 -4.08 1.78 -6.24
N GLY A 36 -3.33 2.57 -7.02
CA GLY A 36 -2.10 2.15 -7.67
C GLY A 36 -2.32 1.51 -9.05
N ILE A 37 -3.22 2.08 -9.84
CA ILE A 37 -3.60 1.55 -11.15
C ILE A 37 -2.67 2.05 -12.24
N ALA A 38 -2.34 3.37 -12.19
CA ALA A 38 -1.56 4.06 -13.21
C ALA A 38 -0.47 4.96 -12.61
N ASN A 39 -0.12 4.74 -11.36
CA ASN A 39 0.93 5.49 -10.66
C ASN A 39 2.31 5.06 -11.13
N GLU A 40 3.28 5.96 -10.99
CA GLU A 40 4.68 5.75 -11.33
C GLU A 40 5.56 6.06 -10.10
N ALA A 41 6.60 5.27 -9.88
CA ALA A 41 7.60 5.49 -8.84
C ALA A 41 8.83 4.60 -9.08
N SER A 42 9.98 4.98 -8.53
CA SER A 42 11.17 4.14 -8.48
C SER A 42 11.19 3.26 -7.22
N ALA A 43 12.09 2.28 -7.16
CA ALA A 43 12.29 1.48 -5.96
C ALA A 43 12.80 2.35 -4.79
N ARG A 44 13.58 3.39 -5.07
CA ARG A 44 14.02 4.39 -4.08
C ARG A 44 12.84 5.16 -3.51
N ASP A 45 11.92 5.61 -4.35
CA ASP A 45 10.74 6.33 -3.88
C ASP A 45 9.89 5.46 -2.96
N ILE A 46 9.62 4.22 -3.38
CA ILE A 46 8.84 3.29 -2.54
C ILE A 46 9.58 2.93 -1.25
N LEU A 47 10.93 2.85 -1.25
CA LEU A 47 11.70 2.63 -0.03
C LEU A 47 11.52 3.79 0.97
N ARG A 48 11.58 5.04 0.52
CA ARG A 48 11.29 6.23 1.35
C ARG A 48 9.88 6.19 1.93
N LEU A 49 8.92 5.76 1.11
CA LEU A 49 7.54 5.58 1.56
C LEU A 49 7.42 4.49 2.64
N VAL A 50 8.16 3.38 2.51
CA VAL A 50 8.20 2.30 3.53
C VAL A 50 8.82 2.78 4.83
N VAL A 51 9.89 3.57 4.75
CA VAL A 51 10.54 4.19 5.93
C VAL A 51 9.55 5.11 6.66
N ALA A 52 8.86 6.00 5.94
CA ALA A 52 7.84 6.87 6.52
C ALA A 52 6.67 6.07 7.13
N ALA A 53 6.26 4.98 6.48
CA ALA A 53 5.21 4.08 7.00
C ALA A 53 5.63 3.36 8.29
N ALA A 54 6.92 3.06 8.44
CA ALA A 54 7.47 2.44 9.64
C ALA A 54 7.41 3.37 10.87
N GLU A 55 7.30 4.68 10.69
CA GLU A 55 7.14 5.66 11.76
C GLU A 55 5.66 5.89 12.15
N CYS A 56 4.72 5.45 11.31
CA CYS A 56 3.28 5.61 11.54
C CYS A 56 2.72 4.43 12.35
N ALA A 57 2.63 4.57 13.68
CA ALA A 57 2.20 3.49 14.57
C ALA A 57 0.80 2.89 14.23
N PRO A 58 -0.24 3.67 13.86
CA PRO A 58 -1.51 3.10 13.41
C PRO A 58 -1.35 2.24 12.14
N LEU A 59 -0.53 2.69 11.18
CA LEU A 59 -0.29 1.93 9.95
C LEU A 59 0.50 0.66 10.22
N GLN A 60 1.50 0.69 11.10
CA GLN A 60 2.23 -0.51 11.51
C GLN A 60 1.28 -1.57 12.09
N LYS A 61 0.33 -1.16 12.94
CA LYS A 61 -0.66 -2.07 13.53
C LYS A 61 -1.53 -2.75 12.46
N VAL A 62 -1.97 -2.01 11.44
CA VAL A 62 -2.71 -2.59 10.30
C VAL A 62 -1.80 -3.47 9.46
N TRP A 63 -0.60 -3.02 9.18
CA TRP A 63 0.36 -3.68 8.31
C TRP A 63 0.86 -5.03 8.85
N SER A 64 0.96 -5.14 10.18
CA SER A 64 1.29 -6.39 10.88
C SER A 64 0.10 -7.31 11.16
N THR A 65 -1.12 -6.88 10.83
CA THR A 65 -2.34 -7.69 11.03
C THR A 65 -2.38 -8.83 10.02
N ARG A 66 -2.47 -10.07 10.50
CA ARG A 66 -2.53 -11.27 9.65
C ARG A 66 -3.95 -11.60 9.23
N GLU A 67 -4.86 -11.57 10.19
CA GLU A 67 -6.27 -11.90 10.02
C GLU A 67 -7.12 -10.85 10.74
N TYR A 68 -8.26 -10.53 10.19
CA TYR A 68 -9.21 -9.58 10.76
C TYR A 68 -10.60 -9.85 10.21
N THR A 69 -11.63 -9.58 10.98
CA THR A 69 -13.01 -9.58 10.49
C THR A 69 -13.50 -8.14 10.42
N ALA A 70 -13.73 -7.63 9.21
CA ALA A 70 -14.29 -6.30 9.01
C ALA A 70 -15.81 -6.34 9.15
N CYS A 71 -16.38 -5.34 9.85
CA CYS A 71 -17.80 -5.19 10.05
C CYS A 71 -18.34 -4.14 9.07
N ILE A 72 -19.20 -4.57 8.17
CA ILE A 72 -19.93 -3.70 7.26
C ILE A 72 -21.32 -3.48 7.82
N GLY A 73 -21.71 -2.23 7.99
CA GLY A 73 -23.05 -1.80 8.40
C GLY A 73 -23.87 -1.27 7.21
N GLY A 74 -24.97 -0.57 7.51
CA GLY A 74 -25.86 0.00 6.51
C GLY A 74 -26.87 -1.00 5.97
N GLU A 75 -27.27 -0.81 4.70
CA GLU A 75 -28.32 -1.61 4.05
C GLU A 75 -27.90 -3.06 3.81
N ASN A 76 -26.59 -3.31 3.70
CA ASN A 76 -26.02 -4.62 3.37
C ASN A 76 -25.13 -5.16 4.52
N ALA A 77 -25.57 -5.00 5.76
CA ALA A 77 -24.81 -5.34 6.95
C ALA A 77 -24.30 -6.80 6.90
N ARG A 78 -22.99 -6.98 7.07
CA ARG A 78 -22.29 -8.26 7.00
C ARG A 78 -20.91 -8.21 7.65
N GLU A 79 -20.36 -9.36 7.93
CA GLU A 79 -18.96 -9.52 8.31
C GLU A 79 -18.14 -10.05 7.14
N ILE A 80 -16.92 -9.52 6.96
CA ILE A 80 -15.99 -9.95 5.91
C ILE A 80 -14.71 -10.45 6.58
N PRO A 81 -14.42 -11.76 6.53
CA PRO A 81 -13.15 -12.27 7.00
C PRO A 81 -12.03 -11.86 6.05
N LEU A 82 -11.00 -11.24 6.59
CA LEU A 82 -9.84 -10.72 5.86
C LEU A 82 -8.59 -11.48 6.25
N VAL A 83 -7.80 -11.82 5.24
CA VAL A 83 -6.46 -12.40 5.42
C VAL A 83 -5.46 -11.52 4.67
N SER A 84 -4.37 -11.19 5.33
CA SER A 84 -3.29 -10.42 4.70
C SER A 84 -2.67 -11.20 3.56
N LYS A 85 -2.85 -10.73 2.32
CA LYS A 85 -2.21 -11.33 1.14
C LYS A 85 -0.69 -11.31 1.23
N THR A 86 -0.14 -10.36 1.98
CA THR A 86 1.29 -10.23 2.20
C THR A 86 1.77 -11.23 3.25
N LEU A 87 1.23 -11.18 4.47
CA LEU A 87 1.70 -12.02 5.58
C LEU A 87 1.30 -13.50 5.44
N ALA A 88 0.14 -13.81 4.85
CA ALA A 88 -0.28 -15.19 4.61
C ALA A 88 0.58 -15.87 3.54
N ASN A 89 0.97 -15.15 2.48
CA ASN A 89 1.83 -15.69 1.42
C ASN A 89 3.28 -15.85 1.86
N VAL A 90 3.73 -15.03 2.81
CA VAL A 90 5.06 -15.10 3.41
C VAL A 90 5.28 -16.42 4.16
N THR A 91 4.21 -17.02 4.71
CA THR A 91 4.29 -18.33 5.39
C THR A 91 4.49 -19.53 4.47
N SER A 92 4.56 -19.34 3.17
CA SER A 92 4.78 -20.42 2.21
C SER A 92 6.27 -20.72 1.94
N GLY A 93 7.16 -20.38 2.87
CA GLY A 93 8.45 -21.08 3.01
C GLY A 93 9.70 -20.40 2.46
N CYS A 94 9.64 -19.26 1.75
CA CYS A 94 10.91 -18.71 1.22
C CYS A 94 11.45 -17.46 1.94
N LEU A 95 10.60 -16.65 2.54
CA LEU A 95 11.03 -15.42 3.21
C LEU A 95 11.02 -15.55 4.74
N THR A 96 9.98 -16.17 5.32
CA THR A 96 9.79 -16.31 6.77
C THR A 96 10.72 -17.29 7.45
N ASP A 97 11.31 -18.24 6.72
CA ASP A 97 12.26 -19.19 7.30
C ASP A 97 13.62 -18.51 7.63
N HIS A 98 13.85 -17.32 7.05
CA HIS A 98 15.07 -16.56 7.18
C HIS A 98 14.89 -15.22 7.90
N TYR A 99 13.68 -14.63 7.81
CA TYR A 99 13.42 -13.27 8.28
C TYR A 99 12.08 -13.18 9.03
N HIS A 100 12.06 -12.48 10.15
CA HIS A 100 10.83 -12.12 10.83
C HIS A 100 10.21 -10.90 10.13
N ILE A 101 9.08 -11.11 9.42
CA ILE A 101 8.41 -10.05 8.67
C ILE A 101 7.44 -9.30 9.57
N LEU A 102 7.71 -8.01 9.79
CA LEU A 102 6.91 -7.11 10.62
C LEU A 102 5.67 -6.58 9.89
N GLY A 103 5.72 -6.51 8.58
CA GLY A 103 4.64 -6.02 7.75
C GLY A 103 5.06 -5.85 6.30
N GLY A 104 4.10 -5.54 5.45
CA GLY A 104 4.41 -5.31 4.05
C GLY A 104 3.18 -5.09 3.17
N LYS A 105 3.43 -4.73 1.92
CA LYS A 105 2.41 -4.52 0.89
C LYS A 105 2.88 -5.04 -0.45
N GLY A 106 2.13 -5.96 -1.02
CA GLY A 106 2.37 -6.45 -2.38
C GLY A 106 1.72 -5.56 -3.44
N GLY A 107 2.33 -5.52 -4.63
CA GLY A 107 1.81 -4.93 -5.86
C GLY A 107 1.75 -5.98 -6.97
N THR A 108 0.68 -6.03 -7.75
CA THR A 108 0.50 -6.99 -8.84
C THR A 108 0.01 -6.29 -10.08
N LEU A 109 0.72 -6.47 -11.18
CA LEU A 109 0.32 -6.08 -12.52
C LEU A 109 0.08 -7.35 -13.34
N THR A 110 -1.16 -7.83 -13.32
CA THR A 110 -1.53 -9.15 -13.89
C THR A 110 -1.21 -9.24 -15.38
N ARG A 111 -1.50 -8.19 -16.15
CA ARG A 111 -1.25 -8.18 -17.60
C ARG A 111 0.24 -8.25 -17.94
N GLN A 112 1.08 -7.58 -17.16
CA GLN A 112 2.53 -7.55 -17.32
C GLN A 112 3.21 -8.74 -16.64
N ARG A 113 2.48 -9.56 -15.88
CA ARG A 113 3.00 -10.62 -15.00
C ARG A 113 4.13 -10.11 -14.09
N ALA A 114 3.99 -8.87 -13.63
CA ALA A 114 4.96 -8.21 -12.78
C ALA A 114 4.49 -8.20 -11.33
N PHE A 115 5.32 -8.72 -10.45
CA PHE A 115 5.03 -8.88 -9.02
C PHE A 115 6.02 -8.07 -8.21
N SER A 116 5.51 -7.20 -7.35
CA SER A 116 6.30 -6.30 -6.53
C SER A 116 5.94 -6.46 -5.06
N THR A 117 6.85 -6.16 -4.16
CA THR A 117 6.56 -6.08 -2.73
C THR A 117 7.47 -5.10 -2.03
N ALA A 118 6.92 -4.51 -0.96
CA ALA A 118 7.63 -3.73 0.03
C ALA A 118 7.41 -4.40 1.40
N VAL A 119 8.47 -4.67 2.15
CA VAL A 119 8.41 -5.33 3.45
C VAL A 119 9.33 -4.68 4.46
N LEU A 120 8.96 -4.80 5.75
CA LEU A 120 9.83 -4.60 6.89
C LEU A 120 10.23 -5.97 7.43
N ALA A 121 11.52 -6.24 7.49
CA ALA A 121 12.08 -7.51 7.95
C ALA A 121 13.01 -7.28 9.14
N GLN A 122 12.82 -8.03 10.22
CA GLN A 122 13.71 -8.00 11.37
C GLN A 122 14.72 -9.14 11.30
N VAL A 123 15.98 -8.82 11.50
CA VAL A 123 17.09 -9.76 11.54
C VAL A 123 18.12 -9.30 12.56
N GLU A 124 18.54 -10.21 13.47
CA GLU A 124 19.57 -9.96 14.48
C GLU A 124 19.37 -8.66 15.30
N GLY A 125 18.10 -8.28 15.53
CA GLY A 125 17.74 -7.07 16.29
C GLY A 125 17.62 -5.80 15.47
N GLU A 126 18.03 -5.81 14.20
CA GLU A 126 17.86 -4.69 13.27
C GLU A 126 16.57 -4.83 12.43
N VAL A 127 16.01 -3.71 11.96
CA VAL A 127 14.90 -3.70 11.02
C VAL A 127 15.38 -3.18 9.69
N LEU A 128 15.17 -3.99 8.65
CA LEU A 128 15.47 -3.66 7.27
C LEU A 128 14.18 -3.33 6.52
N ALA A 129 14.19 -2.25 5.76
CA ALA A 129 13.19 -1.97 4.74
C ALA A 129 13.68 -2.53 3.40
N CYS A 130 12.85 -3.34 2.75
CA CYS A 130 13.16 -3.95 1.46
C CYS A 130 12.03 -3.69 0.47
N VAL A 131 12.40 -3.24 -0.72
CA VAL A 131 11.50 -3.06 -1.86
C VAL A 131 12.05 -3.83 -3.04
N VAL A 132 11.19 -4.64 -3.68
CA VAL A 132 11.48 -5.27 -4.95
C VAL A 132 10.34 -4.99 -5.92
N MET A 133 10.69 -4.67 -7.16
CA MET A 133 9.74 -4.36 -8.21
C MET A 133 9.98 -5.21 -9.45
N TYR A 134 8.88 -5.65 -10.05
CA TYR A 134 8.89 -6.43 -11.30
C TYR A 134 9.72 -7.72 -11.17
N ALA A 135 9.49 -8.49 -10.11
CA ALA A 135 9.93 -9.87 -10.06
C ALA A 135 9.14 -10.66 -11.09
N GLN A 136 9.81 -11.08 -12.16
CA GLN A 136 9.24 -11.84 -13.26
C GLN A 136 9.84 -13.23 -13.24
N ASP A 137 9.00 -14.25 -13.18
CA ASP A 137 9.40 -15.60 -13.45
C ASP A 137 8.26 -16.32 -14.18
N ALA A 138 8.62 -17.18 -15.12
CA ALA A 138 7.67 -17.85 -15.99
C ALA A 138 6.76 -18.82 -15.22
N ASN A 139 7.20 -19.37 -14.08
CA ASN A 139 6.60 -20.55 -13.48
C ASN A 139 5.86 -20.33 -12.15
N ASP A 140 6.26 -19.36 -11.30
CA ASP A 140 5.76 -19.26 -9.92
C ASP A 140 4.80 -18.10 -9.60
N GLY A 141 4.52 -17.21 -10.57
CA GLY A 141 3.55 -16.14 -10.42
C GLY A 141 3.82 -15.23 -9.21
N PRO A 142 2.81 -15.02 -8.32
CA PRO A 142 2.95 -14.09 -7.19
C PRO A 142 4.01 -14.44 -6.15
N ARG A 143 4.47 -15.70 -6.09
CA ARG A 143 5.51 -16.13 -5.15
C ARG A 143 6.88 -15.52 -5.45
N ASN A 144 7.13 -15.19 -6.71
CA ASN A 144 8.40 -14.63 -7.15
C ASN A 144 8.80 -13.37 -6.41
N ARG A 145 7.84 -12.54 -5.99
CA ARG A 145 8.12 -11.34 -5.19
C ARG A 145 8.78 -11.66 -3.84
N TRP A 146 8.40 -12.79 -3.23
CA TRP A 146 8.94 -13.19 -1.92
C TRP A 146 10.35 -13.73 -2.06
N GLU A 147 10.59 -14.54 -3.07
CA GLU A 147 11.93 -15.01 -3.40
C GLU A 147 12.84 -13.84 -3.80
N ALA A 148 12.32 -12.91 -4.61
CA ALA A 148 13.07 -11.70 -4.97
C ALA A 148 13.43 -10.84 -3.75
N ALA A 149 12.50 -10.68 -2.80
CA ALA A 149 12.74 -9.95 -1.56
C ALA A 149 13.76 -10.67 -0.67
N ARG A 150 13.66 -12.00 -0.52
CA ARG A 150 14.64 -12.81 0.19
C ARG A 150 16.05 -12.60 -0.37
N ARG A 151 16.22 -12.74 -1.69
CA ARG A 151 17.52 -12.55 -2.35
C ARG A 151 18.05 -11.13 -2.18
N ALA A 152 17.18 -10.10 -2.27
CA ALA A 152 17.60 -8.73 -2.03
C ALA A 152 18.09 -8.50 -0.59
N LEU A 153 17.41 -9.10 0.40
CA LEU A 153 17.82 -9.06 1.80
C LEU A 153 19.14 -9.84 2.02
N ASP A 154 19.26 -11.04 1.45
CA ASP A 154 20.50 -11.85 1.52
C ASP A 154 21.67 -11.08 0.91
N ALA A 155 21.50 -10.47 -0.26
CA ALA A 155 22.51 -9.66 -0.91
C ALA A 155 22.91 -8.44 -0.07
N ALA A 156 21.93 -7.77 0.55
CA ALA A 156 22.16 -6.63 1.45
C ALA A 156 23.01 -7.02 2.68
N LEU A 157 22.92 -8.29 3.11
CA LEU A 157 23.68 -8.84 4.24
C LEU A 157 24.97 -9.58 3.81
N GLY A 158 25.32 -9.54 2.52
CA GLY A 158 26.50 -10.24 1.98
C GLY A 158 26.37 -11.76 1.96
N LYS A 159 25.15 -12.31 1.98
CA LYS A 159 24.87 -13.75 2.14
C LYS A 159 24.34 -14.43 0.86
N GLY A 160 24.23 -13.74 -0.28
CA GLY A 160 23.56 -14.34 -1.41
C GLY A 160 23.86 -13.74 -2.78
N GLU A 161 23.19 -14.30 -3.79
CA GLU A 161 23.21 -13.84 -5.18
C GLU A 161 22.25 -12.67 -5.40
N ASP A 162 22.37 -12.06 -6.57
CA ASP A 162 21.51 -10.94 -7.00
C ASP A 162 20.01 -11.34 -7.07
N THR A 163 19.13 -10.37 -6.80
CA THR A 163 17.68 -10.59 -6.89
C THR A 163 17.22 -10.78 -8.33
N CYS A 164 16.18 -11.61 -8.53
CA CYS A 164 15.49 -11.77 -9.81
C CYS A 164 14.53 -10.60 -10.15
N ALA A 165 14.34 -9.64 -9.25
CA ALA A 165 13.55 -8.45 -9.54
C ALA A 165 14.28 -7.52 -10.53
N ALA A 166 13.50 -6.76 -11.33
CA ALA A 166 14.07 -5.75 -12.21
C ALA A 166 14.68 -4.59 -11.44
N CYS A 167 14.01 -4.15 -10.36
CA CYS A 167 14.47 -3.09 -9.49
C CYS A 167 14.39 -3.52 -8.03
N ALA A 168 15.34 -3.10 -7.20
CA ALA A 168 15.32 -3.37 -5.77
C ALA A 168 16.10 -2.32 -4.97
N ALA A 169 15.69 -2.15 -3.71
CA ALA A 169 16.37 -1.31 -2.73
C ALA A 169 16.21 -1.90 -1.33
N VAL A 170 17.29 -1.88 -0.55
CA VAL A 170 17.28 -2.29 0.86
C VAL A 170 18.08 -1.28 1.68
N CYS A 171 17.53 -0.85 2.83
CA CYS A 171 18.23 -0.04 3.83
C CYS A 171 17.93 -0.52 5.25
N ARG A 172 18.73 -0.07 6.24
CA ARG A 172 18.34 -0.13 7.65
C ARG A 172 17.38 0.99 7.97
N LEU A 173 16.37 0.74 8.81
CA LEU A 173 15.52 1.83 9.31
C LEU A 173 16.29 2.84 10.15
N SER A 174 17.35 2.43 10.84
CA SER A 174 18.24 3.32 11.60
C SER A 174 19.08 4.24 10.71
N GLU A 175 19.31 3.86 9.44
CA GLU A 175 20.13 4.60 8.47
C GLU A 175 19.47 4.61 7.09
N PRO A 176 18.29 5.24 6.94
CA PRO A 176 17.44 5.07 5.75
C PRO A 176 18.05 5.66 4.47
N GLU A 177 18.99 6.59 4.58
CA GLU A 177 19.70 7.19 3.43
C GLU A 177 20.83 6.30 2.89
N THR A 178 21.26 5.28 3.66
CA THR A 178 22.31 4.37 3.26
C THR A 178 21.73 3.09 2.68
N LEU A 179 21.85 2.90 1.36
CA LEU A 179 21.42 1.67 0.71
C LEU A 179 22.42 0.55 0.96
N LEU A 180 21.95 -0.54 1.59
CA LEU A 180 22.72 -1.78 1.73
C LEU A 180 22.74 -2.58 0.43
N TYR A 181 21.66 -2.47 -0.35
CA TYR A 181 21.55 -3.09 -1.66
C TYR A 181 20.74 -2.17 -2.60
N ALA A 182 21.19 -2.07 -3.85
CA ALA A 182 20.54 -1.29 -4.89
C ALA A 182 20.68 -1.97 -6.25
N LYS A 183 19.57 -2.16 -6.94
CA LYS A 183 19.49 -2.64 -8.32
C LYS A 183 18.49 -1.78 -9.09
N ASN A 184 18.96 -1.11 -10.15
CA ASN A 184 18.13 -0.22 -10.97
C ASN A 184 17.20 0.67 -10.13
N VAL A 185 17.72 1.17 -8.98
CA VAL A 185 16.94 1.72 -7.87
C VAL A 185 16.15 2.96 -8.26
N ASP A 186 16.61 3.69 -9.28
CA ASP A 186 16.02 4.93 -9.78
C ASP A 186 15.20 4.72 -11.06
N GLU A 187 15.09 3.48 -11.55
CA GLU A 187 14.27 3.18 -12.72
C GLU A 187 12.78 3.27 -12.36
N VAL A 188 12.06 4.12 -13.10
CA VAL A 188 10.62 4.35 -12.87
C VAL A 188 9.81 3.17 -13.39
N LYS A 189 8.93 2.66 -12.54
CA LYS A 189 8.00 1.56 -12.81
C LYS A 189 6.63 1.87 -12.21
N MET A 190 5.64 1.08 -12.57
CA MET A 190 4.34 1.10 -11.90
C MET A 190 4.43 0.34 -10.56
N PRO A 191 4.27 1.01 -9.42
CA PRO A 191 4.36 0.36 -8.10
C PRO A 191 3.12 -0.51 -7.80
N ALA A 192 2.08 -0.39 -8.59
CA ALA A 192 0.79 -1.04 -8.36
C ALA A 192 0.28 -0.75 -6.93
N SER A 193 -0.32 -1.73 -6.29
CA SER A 193 -0.93 -1.57 -4.96
C SER A 193 0.04 -1.21 -3.82
N MET A 194 1.35 -1.11 -4.06
CA MET A 194 2.27 -0.51 -3.07
C MET A 194 1.96 0.99 -2.86
N SER A 195 1.36 1.67 -3.84
CA SER A 195 0.83 3.04 -3.72
C SER A 195 -0.14 3.21 -2.55
N LYS A 196 -0.85 2.15 -2.15
CA LYS A 196 -1.80 2.17 -1.02
C LYS A 196 -1.12 2.47 0.33
N ILE A 197 0.20 2.32 0.43
CA ILE A 197 0.97 2.75 1.60
C ILE A 197 0.87 4.28 1.75
N LEU A 198 1.02 5.03 0.64
CA LEU A 198 0.87 6.48 0.65
C LEU A 198 -0.58 6.90 0.94
N THR A 199 -1.54 6.20 0.31
CA THR A 199 -2.97 6.40 0.62
C THR A 199 -3.23 6.24 2.11
N ALA A 200 -2.72 5.19 2.73
CA ALA A 200 -2.90 4.91 4.14
C ALA A 200 -2.27 5.99 5.05
N LEU A 201 -1.07 6.46 4.73
CA LEU A 201 -0.42 7.56 5.47
C LEU A 201 -1.27 8.82 5.45
N ILE A 202 -1.77 9.22 4.27
CA ILE A 202 -2.61 10.41 4.13
C ILE A 202 -3.94 10.24 4.87
N VAL A 203 -4.55 9.05 4.79
CA VAL A 203 -5.80 8.77 5.52
C VAL A 203 -5.64 9.05 7.01
N TYR A 204 -4.57 8.58 7.64
CA TYR A 204 -4.31 8.82 9.07
C TYR A 204 -3.99 10.28 9.40
N GLU A 205 -3.64 11.12 8.42
CA GLU A 205 -3.49 12.58 8.63
C GLU A 205 -4.85 13.32 8.69
N TYR A 206 -5.92 12.73 8.16
CA TYR A 206 -7.20 13.42 7.99
C TYR A 206 -8.38 12.74 8.68
N LEU A 207 -8.34 11.43 8.91
CA LEU A 207 -9.45 10.65 9.43
C LEU A 207 -9.07 9.92 10.71
N SER A 208 -9.98 9.89 11.69
CA SER A 208 -9.85 9.02 12.85
C SER A 208 -10.39 7.61 12.55
N GLU A 209 -9.87 6.59 13.25
CA GLU A 209 -10.29 5.19 13.03
C GLU A 209 -11.79 4.95 13.28
N ASP A 210 -12.43 5.76 14.13
CA ASP A 210 -13.83 5.60 14.53
C ASP A 210 -14.82 6.38 13.62
N GLU A 211 -14.32 7.20 12.71
CA GLU A 211 -15.18 7.86 11.72
C GLU A 211 -15.88 6.83 10.84
N THR A 212 -17.16 7.08 10.56
CA THR A 212 -17.97 6.21 9.68
C THR A 212 -18.02 6.76 8.27
N LEU A 213 -17.73 5.92 7.31
CA LEU A 213 -17.78 6.17 5.88
C LEU A 213 -19.05 5.57 5.29
N PHE A 214 -19.62 6.23 4.29
CA PHE A 214 -20.79 5.76 3.55
C PHE A 214 -20.44 5.55 2.07
N VAL A 215 -20.79 4.39 1.52
CA VAL A 215 -20.55 4.06 0.12
C VAL A 215 -21.70 4.57 -0.73
N THR A 216 -21.44 5.63 -1.50
CA THR A 216 -22.42 6.26 -2.38
C THR A 216 -22.52 5.57 -3.73
N GLN A 217 -23.66 5.72 -4.43
CA GLN A 217 -23.82 5.27 -5.82
C GLN A 217 -22.83 6.00 -6.75
N GLU A 218 -22.64 7.31 -6.55
CA GLU A 218 -21.67 8.09 -7.34
C GLU A 218 -20.25 7.52 -7.25
N LEU A 219 -19.82 7.09 -6.05
CA LEU A 219 -18.51 6.44 -5.88
C LEU A 219 -18.45 5.13 -6.65
N THR A 220 -19.43 4.24 -6.47
CA THR A 220 -19.46 2.95 -7.17
C THR A 220 -19.45 3.10 -8.68
N ASP A 221 -20.23 4.03 -9.22
CA ASP A 221 -20.27 4.32 -10.66
C ASP A 221 -18.95 4.90 -11.17
N SER A 222 -18.25 5.70 -10.36
CA SER A 222 -16.95 6.27 -10.72
C SER A 222 -15.81 5.25 -10.76
N VAL A 223 -15.93 4.14 -10.02
CA VAL A 223 -14.91 3.09 -9.90
C VAL A 223 -15.11 1.97 -10.93
N GLN A 224 -16.35 1.58 -11.22
CA GLN A 224 -16.70 0.50 -12.16
C GLN A 224 -16.10 0.65 -13.58
N PRO A 225 -16.10 1.83 -14.22
CA PRO A 225 -15.53 1.98 -15.57
C PRO A 225 -14.04 1.67 -15.67
N ARG A 226 -13.34 1.58 -14.52
CA ARG A 226 -11.91 1.27 -14.44
C ARG A 226 -11.61 -0.23 -14.38
N GLY A 227 -12.64 -1.08 -14.53
CA GLY A 227 -12.49 -2.53 -14.54
C GLY A 227 -12.20 -3.13 -13.16
N PHE A 228 -12.60 -2.45 -12.10
CA PHE A 228 -12.48 -2.96 -10.73
C PHE A 228 -13.78 -3.62 -10.32
N TYR A 229 -13.67 -4.87 -9.88
CA TYR A 229 -14.74 -5.50 -9.15
C TYR A 229 -14.84 -4.83 -7.79
N VAL A 230 -15.99 -4.24 -7.51
CA VAL A 230 -16.38 -3.74 -6.19
C VAL A 230 -17.01 -4.92 -5.46
N GLU A 231 -16.20 -5.95 -5.15
CA GLU A 231 -16.73 -7.16 -4.53
C GLU A 231 -16.84 -7.05 -3.01
N ASP A 232 -16.05 -6.14 -2.41
CA ASP A 232 -15.91 -6.04 -0.95
C ASP A 232 -16.82 -4.97 -0.33
N ILE A 233 -17.10 -3.87 -1.03
CA ILE A 233 -18.04 -2.81 -0.61
C ILE A 233 -18.98 -2.42 -1.75
N ILE A 234 -20.23 -2.15 -1.43
CA ILE A 234 -21.28 -1.77 -2.41
C ILE A 234 -22.07 -0.56 -1.92
N HIS A 235 -22.85 0.07 -2.81
CA HIS A 235 -23.73 1.16 -2.44
C HIS A 235 -24.64 0.81 -1.26
N GLY A 236 -24.78 1.75 -0.32
CA GLY A 236 -25.56 1.58 0.89
C GLY A 236 -24.78 0.98 2.07
N ASP A 237 -23.55 0.51 1.85
CA ASP A 237 -22.67 0.08 2.93
C ASP A 237 -22.19 1.26 3.78
N THR A 238 -22.03 0.99 5.08
CA THR A 238 -21.27 1.84 6.00
C THR A 238 -20.15 1.06 6.65
N LEU A 239 -19.01 1.69 6.88
CA LEU A 239 -17.91 1.07 7.57
C LEU A 239 -17.06 2.11 8.31
N THR A 240 -16.41 1.69 9.37
CA THR A 240 -15.46 2.56 10.06
C THR A 240 -14.18 2.75 9.23
N VAL A 241 -13.47 3.85 9.42
CA VAL A 241 -12.13 4.02 8.84
C VAL A 241 -11.22 2.87 9.26
N ARG A 242 -11.37 2.35 10.49
CA ARG A 242 -10.66 1.17 10.99
C ARG A 242 -10.86 -0.05 10.09
N ASP A 243 -12.10 -0.38 9.74
CA ASP A 243 -12.41 -1.52 8.86
C ASP A 243 -11.96 -1.24 7.42
N ALA A 244 -12.17 -0.02 6.94
CA ALA A 244 -11.71 0.41 5.61
C ALA A 244 -10.18 0.29 5.45
N MET A 245 -9.40 0.67 6.47
CA MET A 245 -7.94 0.54 6.45
C MET A 245 -7.49 -0.93 6.39
N ARG A 246 -8.22 -1.85 7.04
CA ARG A 246 -7.92 -3.29 6.94
C ARG A 246 -8.30 -3.85 5.58
N LEU A 247 -9.44 -3.44 5.01
CA LEU A 247 -9.80 -3.77 3.62
C LEU A 247 -8.78 -3.21 2.61
N LEU A 248 -8.27 -2.00 2.83
CA LEU A 248 -7.22 -1.41 2.01
C LEU A 248 -5.93 -2.22 2.02
N MET A 249 -5.47 -2.62 3.19
CA MET A 249 -4.12 -3.14 3.37
C MET A 249 -4.04 -4.67 3.29
N LEU A 250 -4.99 -5.43 3.86
CA LEU A 250 -4.92 -6.89 3.93
C LEU A 250 -5.26 -7.55 2.57
N PRO A 251 -6.50 -7.45 2.03
CA PRO A 251 -6.84 -8.00 0.73
C PRO A 251 -6.45 -7.07 -0.41
N SER A 252 -6.06 -5.82 -0.11
CA SER A 252 -5.69 -4.80 -1.11
C SER A 252 -6.87 -4.25 -1.92
N SER A 253 -8.02 -3.99 -1.28
CA SER A 253 -9.21 -3.43 -1.92
C SER A 253 -8.92 -2.14 -2.68
N ASN A 254 -9.32 -2.10 -3.95
CA ASN A 254 -9.27 -0.89 -4.76
C ASN A 254 -10.48 0.02 -4.48
N ALA A 255 -11.66 -0.56 -4.31
CA ALA A 255 -12.87 0.19 -4.01
C ALA A 255 -12.73 0.98 -2.71
N THR A 256 -12.20 0.33 -1.67
CA THR A 256 -11.93 0.97 -0.38
C THR A 256 -10.86 2.06 -0.48
N ALA A 257 -9.87 1.92 -1.38
CA ALA A 257 -8.90 3.00 -1.62
C ALA A 257 -9.59 4.28 -2.14
N PHE A 258 -10.55 4.13 -3.05
CA PHE A 258 -11.32 5.27 -3.57
C PHE A 258 -12.30 5.84 -2.54
N LEU A 259 -12.94 5.01 -1.71
CA LEU A 259 -13.80 5.47 -0.62
C LEU A 259 -13.02 6.35 0.38
N LEU A 260 -11.86 5.88 0.81
CA LEU A 260 -10.98 6.62 1.71
C LEU A 260 -10.47 7.91 1.06
N ALA A 261 -10.09 7.85 -0.22
CA ALA A 261 -9.65 9.02 -0.98
C ALA A 261 -10.76 10.07 -1.16
N GLU A 262 -12.01 9.64 -1.40
CA GLU A 262 -13.15 10.54 -1.43
C GLU A 262 -13.36 11.24 -0.09
N ALA A 263 -13.36 10.49 1.01
CA ALA A 263 -13.57 11.04 2.34
C ALA A 263 -12.49 12.08 2.71
N VAL A 264 -11.22 11.77 2.48
CA VAL A 264 -10.11 12.71 2.71
C VAL A 264 -10.20 13.91 1.76
N GLY A 265 -10.43 13.67 0.47
CA GLY A 265 -10.57 14.75 -0.52
C GLY A 265 -11.67 15.73 -0.16
N ARG A 266 -12.78 15.26 0.40
CA ARG A 266 -13.87 16.10 0.90
C ARG A 266 -13.41 17.00 2.04
N LYS A 267 -12.64 16.49 3.00
CA LYS A 267 -12.03 17.29 4.09
C LYS A 267 -11.03 18.31 3.54
N ILE A 268 -10.18 17.92 2.60
CA ILE A 268 -9.22 18.83 1.96
C ILE A 268 -9.95 20.03 1.32
N LEU A 269 -10.99 19.76 0.53
CA LEU A 269 -11.77 20.80 -0.15
C LEU A 269 -12.60 21.67 0.80
N ALA A 270 -12.95 21.14 1.96
CA ALA A 270 -13.61 21.90 3.03
C ALA A 270 -12.63 22.73 3.88
N GLY A 271 -11.33 22.54 3.72
CA GLY A 271 -10.30 23.20 4.54
C GLY A 271 -10.16 22.61 5.95
N GLU A 272 -10.63 21.38 6.14
CA GLU A 272 -10.62 20.68 7.41
C GLU A 272 -9.35 19.80 7.52
N LYS A 273 -8.71 19.80 8.69
CA LYS A 273 -7.55 18.98 8.98
C LYS A 273 -7.62 18.54 10.44
N ASP A 274 -8.27 17.40 10.68
CA ASP A 274 -8.50 16.84 12.02
C ASP A 274 -7.65 15.59 12.32
N GLY A 275 -6.61 15.33 11.54
CA GLY A 275 -5.80 14.12 11.65
C GLY A 275 -4.94 14.04 12.93
N LEU A 276 -4.56 12.81 13.26
CA LEU A 276 -3.76 12.45 14.45
C LEU A 276 -2.24 12.77 14.32
N PHE A 277 -1.79 13.34 13.17
CA PHE A 277 -0.36 13.63 12.91
C PHE A 277 -0.16 14.99 12.23
#